data_740ebaac1bded81ff9ec0f08b0d6dca2
#
_entry.id   740ebaac1bded81ff9ec0f08b0d6dca2
#
_cell.length_a   1.000
_cell.length_b   1.000
_cell.length_c   1.000
_cell.angle_alpha   90.00
_cell.angle_beta   90.00
_cell.angle_gamma   90.00
#
_symmetry.space_group_name_H-M   'P 1'
#
loop_
_entity.id
_entity.type
_entity.pdbx_description
1 polymer ?
#
loop_
_entity_poly.entity_id
_entity_poly.type
_entity_poly.pdbx_seq_one_letter_code
_entity_poly.pdbx_strand_id
1 'polypeptide(L)' 'MIDPDYPKIVLAFSYRDFEIKISRDHWQGQNIYTAWADYSLGSAIAVPCAVTTKLAIRNAKRWVDQRLQTAI' A
#
# COMPACT_ATOMS: atom_id res chain seq x y z
N MET A 1 -5.88 13.38 23.79
CA MET A 1 -6.29 13.36 22.39
C MET A 1 -6.34 11.94 21.89
N ILE A 2 -7.39 11.61 21.22
CA ILE A 2 -7.55 10.27 20.69
C ILE A 2 -6.86 10.20 19.34
N ASP A 3 -5.92 9.29 19.22
CA ASP A 3 -5.32 9.05 17.94
C ASP A 3 -6.34 8.38 17.05
N PRO A 4 -6.56 8.89 15.87
CA PRO A 4 -7.37 8.15 14.93
C PRO A 4 -6.68 6.82 14.61
N ASP A 5 -7.47 5.84 14.23
CA ASP A 5 -6.97 4.53 13.89
C ASP A 5 -6.33 4.55 12.51
N TYR A 6 -5.43 5.47 12.30
CA TYR A 6 -4.70 5.51 11.05
C TYR A 6 -3.63 4.43 11.06
N PRO A 7 -3.45 3.74 9.94
CA PRO A 7 -2.38 2.78 9.86
C PRO A 7 -1.03 3.47 10.03
N LYS A 8 -0.10 2.78 10.65
CA LYS A 8 1.24 3.31 10.83
C LYS A 8 1.98 3.25 9.50
N ILE A 9 2.14 4.39 8.86
CA ILE A 9 2.82 4.47 7.57
C ILE A 9 4.33 4.42 7.82
N VAL A 10 4.99 3.45 7.24
CA VAL A 10 6.44 3.28 7.38
C VAL A 10 7.19 3.65 6.12
N LEU A 11 6.49 3.75 4.98
CA LEU A 11 7.12 4.08 3.73
C LEU A 11 6.08 4.72 2.81
N ALA A 12 6.49 5.73 2.05
CA ALA A 12 5.64 6.35 1.04
C ALA A 12 6.50 6.72 -0.16
N PHE A 13 5.97 6.47 -1.35
CA PHE A 13 6.68 6.80 -2.59
C PHE A 13 5.67 6.94 -3.72
N SER A 14 6.10 7.59 -4.79
CA SER A 14 5.27 7.73 -6.00
C SER A 14 5.70 6.72 -7.04
N TYR A 15 4.72 6.16 -7.75
CA TYR A 15 4.99 5.22 -8.82
C TYR A 15 3.94 5.40 -9.91
N ARG A 16 4.35 5.87 -11.08
CA ARG A 16 3.48 6.03 -12.26
C ARG A 16 2.20 6.81 -11.94
N ASP A 17 2.37 7.95 -11.26
CA ASP A 17 1.28 8.85 -10.86
C ASP A 17 0.38 8.31 -9.75
N PHE A 18 0.76 7.21 -9.12
CA PHE A 18 0.12 6.72 -7.92
C PHE A 18 1.00 7.03 -6.72
N GLU A 19 0.41 7.49 -5.64
CA GLU A 19 1.09 7.64 -4.37
C GLU A 19 0.90 6.36 -3.58
N ILE A 20 1.98 5.64 -3.33
CA ILE A 20 1.92 4.38 -2.61
C ILE A 20 2.34 4.63 -1.16
N LYS A 21 1.52 4.18 -0.23
CA LYS A 21 1.79 4.27 1.19
C LYS A 21 1.75 2.87 1.77
N ILE A 22 2.80 2.51 2.51
CA ILE A 22 2.88 1.19 3.11
C ILE A 22 2.77 1.35 4.61
N SER A 23 1.80 0.69 5.20
CA SER A 23 1.59 0.68 6.64
C SER A 23 2.07 -0.65 7.22
N ARG A 24 2.46 -0.61 8.49
CA ARG A 24 2.88 -1.78 9.23
C ARG A 24 1.94 -2.03 10.38
N ASP A 25 1.58 -3.27 10.59
CA ASP A 25 0.78 -3.68 11.71
C ASP A 25 1.36 -4.96 12.29
N HIS A 26 0.89 -5.34 13.46
CA HIS A 26 1.28 -6.58 14.11
C HIS A 26 0.10 -7.52 14.16
N TRP A 27 0.36 -8.76 13.85
CA TRP A 27 -0.67 -9.78 13.93
C TRP A 27 -0.03 -11.10 14.33
N GLN A 28 -0.46 -11.67 15.45
CA GLN A 28 0.05 -12.94 15.96
C GLN A 28 1.57 -12.98 16.03
N GLY A 29 2.16 -11.91 16.55
CA GLY A 29 3.61 -11.86 16.74
C GLY A 29 4.43 -11.55 15.51
N GLN A 30 3.78 -11.29 14.37
CA GLN A 30 4.47 -10.95 13.12
C GLN A 30 4.13 -9.54 12.69
N ASN A 31 5.06 -8.93 11.96
CA ASN A 31 4.76 -7.70 11.23
C ASN A 31 4.07 -8.04 9.93
N ILE A 32 3.01 -7.32 9.64
CA ILE A 32 2.33 -7.41 8.36
C ILE A 32 2.27 -6.02 7.76
N TYR A 33 2.23 -5.95 6.43
CA TYR A 33 2.29 -4.70 5.70
C TYR A 33 1.13 -4.62 4.73
N THR A 34 0.55 -3.43 4.66
CA THR A 34 -0.55 -3.14 3.74
C THR A 34 -0.09 -2.00 2.83
N ALA A 35 -0.30 -2.11 1.55
CA ALA A 35 0.01 -1.05 0.61
C ALA A 35 -1.27 -0.40 0.12
N TRP A 36 -1.29 0.92 0.21
CA TRP A 36 -2.41 1.76 -0.20
C TRP A 36 -1.98 2.54 -1.42
N ALA A 37 -2.87 2.72 -2.37
CA ALA A 37 -2.59 3.51 -3.56
C ALA A 37 -3.58 4.66 -3.63
N ASP A 38 -3.05 5.88 -3.66
CA ASP A 38 -3.84 7.09 -3.85
C ASP A 38 -3.64 7.58 -5.28
N TYR A 39 -4.71 7.92 -5.95
CA TYR A 39 -4.65 8.40 -7.32
C TYR A 39 -5.82 9.34 -7.57
N SER A 40 -5.96 9.83 -8.79
CA SER A 40 -6.92 10.89 -9.10
C SER A 40 -8.37 10.52 -8.79
N LEU A 41 -8.71 9.23 -8.83
CA LEU A 41 -10.07 8.77 -8.58
C LEU A 41 -10.32 8.38 -7.13
N GLY A 42 -9.31 8.48 -6.26
CA GLY A 42 -9.48 8.15 -4.86
C GLY A 42 -8.35 7.29 -4.32
N SER A 43 -8.69 6.37 -3.44
CA SER A 43 -7.73 5.48 -2.80
C SER A 43 -8.19 4.05 -2.92
N ALA A 44 -7.23 3.14 -2.98
CA ALA A 44 -7.51 1.72 -3.02
C ALA A 44 -6.45 0.96 -2.22
N ILE A 45 -6.80 -0.23 -1.76
CA ILE A 45 -5.83 -1.12 -1.14
C ILE A 45 -5.19 -1.95 -2.25
N ALA A 46 -3.91 -1.67 -2.53
CA ALA A 46 -3.19 -2.39 -3.58
C ALA A 46 -2.71 -3.74 -3.09
N VAL A 47 -2.27 -3.83 -1.82
CA VAL A 47 -1.78 -5.07 -1.23
C VAL A 47 -2.40 -5.18 0.15
N PRO A 48 -3.38 -6.08 0.36
CA PRO A 48 -4.02 -6.18 1.67
C PRO A 48 -3.11 -6.71 2.77
N CYS A 49 -2.16 -7.58 2.40
CA CYS A 49 -1.28 -8.16 3.41
C CYS A 49 0.00 -8.65 2.74
N ALA A 50 1.13 -8.30 3.30
CA ALA A 50 2.43 -8.81 2.89
C ALA A 50 3.28 -9.02 4.13
N VAL A 51 4.20 -9.96 4.07
CA VAL A 51 5.03 -10.30 5.23
C VAL A 51 6.32 -9.49 5.29
N THR A 52 6.67 -8.78 4.22
CA THR A 52 7.84 -7.89 4.20
C THR A 52 7.50 -6.63 3.43
N THR A 53 8.25 -5.55 3.72
CA THR A 53 8.11 -4.31 2.96
C THR A 53 8.48 -4.52 1.49
N LYS A 54 9.49 -5.34 1.24
CA LYS A 54 9.93 -5.62 -0.12
C LYS A 54 8.82 -6.25 -0.95
N LEU A 55 8.10 -7.21 -0.38
CA LEU A 55 6.95 -7.80 -1.06
C LEU A 55 5.83 -6.82 -1.25
N ALA A 56 5.58 -5.98 -0.24
CA ALA A 56 4.54 -4.97 -0.34
C ALA A 56 4.84 -4.00 -1.48
N ILE A 57 6.09 -3.54 -1.59
CA ILE A 57 6.50 -2.64 -2.65
C ILE A 57 6.34 -3.30 -4.02
N ARG A 58 6.84 -4.51 -4.17
CA ARG A 58 6.80 -5.23 -5.45
C ARG A 58 5.37 -5.47 -5.90
N ASN A 59 4.54 -5.93 -4.98
CA ASN A 59 3.16 -6.24 -5.30
C ASN A 59 2.33 -4.99 -5.55
N ALA A 60 2.64 -3.89 -4.85
CA ALA A 60 1.98 -2.61 -5.09
C ALA A 60 2.29 -2.10 -6.50
N LYS A 61 3.55 -2.19 -6.92
CA LYS A 61 3.93 -1.77 -8.26
C LYS A 61 3.25 -2.64 -9.33
N ARG A 62 3.17 -3.94 -9.08
CA ARG A 62 2.45 -4.84 -9.99
C ARG A 62 0.97 -4.47 -10.08
N TRP A 63 0.36 -4.13 -8.96
CA TRP A 63 -1.04 -3.71 -8.94
C TRP A 63 -1.25 -2.47 -9.80
N VAL A 64 -0.36 -1.47 -9.67
CA VAL A 64 -0.44 -0.26 -10.48
C VAL A 64 -0.26 -0.58 -11.96
N ASP A 65 0.73 -1.40 -12.30
CA ASP A 65 1.00 -1.78 -13.67
C ASP A 65 -0.20 -2.48 -14.31
N GLN A 66 -0.81 -3.39 -13.58
CA GLN A 66 -1.98 -4.10 -14.07
C GLN A 66 -3.16 -3.16 -14.26
N ARG A 67 -3.34 -2.23 -13.33
CA ARG A 67 -4.45 -1.28 -13.43
C ARG A 67 -4.29 -0.36 -14.63
N LEU A 68 -3.07 0.11 -14.89
CA LEU A 68 -2.82 0.96 -16.06
C LEU A 68 -2.97 0.18 -17.36
N GLN A 69 -2.61 -1.08 -17.34
CA GLN A 69 -2.73 -1.93 -18.51
C GLN A 69 -4.19 -2.20 -18.87
N THR A 70 -5.04 -2.37 -17.87
CA THR A 70 -6.46 -2.64 -18.11
C THR A 70 -7.27 -1.39 -18.40
N ALA A 71 -6.68 -0.22 -18.29
CA ALA A 71 -7.37 1.05 -18.53
C ALA A 71 -7.45 1.41 -20.02
N ILE A 72 -7.04 0.55 -20.88
CA ILE A 72 -7.07 0.81 -22.33
C ILE A 72 -8.49 0.74 -22.86
#